data_76342e13379a18ca8207127e68efc3fc
#
_entry.id   76342e13379a18ca8207127e68efc3fc
#
_cell.length_a   1.000
_cell.length_b   1.000
_cell.length_c   1.000
_cell.angle_alpha   90.00
_cell.angle_beta   90.00
_cell.angle_gamma   90.00
#
_symmetry.space_group_name_H-M   'P 1'
#
loop_
_entity.id
_entity.type
_entity.pdbx_description
1 polymer ?
#
loop_
_entity_poly.entity_id
_entity_poly.type
_entity_poly.pdbx_seq_one_letter_code
_entity_poly.pdbx_strand_id
1 'polypeptide(L)'
;LGDVYKRQFQHVSFELRKGEILGFGGLVGAQRTELMEGIFGIRGVASGEIYMHGKKTRIKHPIDAMNAGIGLITEDRRGNGIFGCLSIKDNVGVSVYNKFLKAGFVLDHKKINQVVDDSIKKLSIKTPSMKEHIANLSGGNQQKVILGRWLLTNPDYLILDEPTRGIDIGTKTEIQKLVLDLADQGMAVTFISSEVEE
;
A
#
# COMPACT_ATOMS: atom_id res chain seq x y z
N LEU A 1 -20.31 13.92 -22.25
CA LEU A 1 -19.89 12.50 -22.38
C LEU A 1 -18.52 12.31 -23.04
N GLY A 2 -17.77 13.40 -23.36
CA GLY A 2 -16.53 13.37 -24.14
C GLY A 2 -15.22 13.32 -23.35
N ASP A 3 -15.20 13.50 -22.03
CA ASP A 3 -13.95 13.70 -21.26
C ASP A 3 -13.46 12.50 -20.45
N VAL A 4 -14.23 11.44 -20.34
CA VAL A 4 -13.84 10.26 -19.55
C VAL A 4 -12.72 9.45 -20.23
N TYR A 5 -12.58 9.53 -21.53
CA TYR A 5 -11.59 8.76 -22.30
C TYR A 5 -10.22 9.44 -22.50
N LYS A 6 -10.06 10.71 -22.14
CA LYS A 6 -8.82 11.45 -22.40
C LYS A 6 -7.71 11.31 -21.32
N ARG A 7 -7.98 10.55 -20.26
CA ARG A 7 -7.01 10.32 -19.15
C ARG A 7 -6.70 8.83 -19.00
N GLN A 8 -6.35 8.15 -20.07
CA GLN A 8 -5.93 6.76 -20.01
C GLN A 8 -4.46 6.63 -20.40
N PHE A 9 -3.69 5.93 -19.57
CA PHE A 9 -2.36 5.47 -19.92
C PHE A 9 -2.48 4.47 -21.10
N GLN A 10 -1.50 4.51 -22.01
CA GLN A 10 -1.48 3.64 -23.21
C GLN A 10 -0.07 3.11 -23.43
N HIS A 11 0.02 1.88 -23.92
CA HIS A 11 1.27 1.26 -24.34
C HIS A 11 2.35 1.20 -23.24
N VAL A 12 1.94 0.96 -22.00
CA VAL A 12 2.87 0.79 -20.87
C VAL A 12 3.12 -0.71 -20.66
N SER A 13 4.38 -1.11 -20.69
CA SER A 13 4.83 -2.45 -20.34
C SER A 13 6.06 -2.36 -19.46
N PHE A 14 6.11 -3.10 -18.39
CA PHE A 14 7.28 -3.22 -17.52
C PHE A 14 7.33 -4.60 -16.85
N GLU A 15 8.50 -4.94 -16.41
CA GLU A 15 8.75 -6.13 -15.60
C GLU A 15 9.34 -5.70 -14.27
N LEU A 16 9.01 -6.44 -13.22
CA LEU A 16 9.51 -6.22 -11.87
C LEU A 16 9.94 -7.55 -11.27
N ARG A 17 11.17 -7.62 -10.82
CA ARG A 17 11.76 -8.84 -10.25
C ARG A 17 11.60 -8.86 -8.74
N LYS A 18 11.66 -10.05 -8.18
CA LYS A 18 11.69 -10.23 -6.73
C LYS A 18 12.88 -9.47 -6.12
N GLY A 19 12.63 -8.65 -5.11
CA GLY A 19 13.65 -7.82 -4.46
C GLY A 19 14.06 -6.57 -5.25
N GLU A 20 13.38 -6.25 -6.34
CA GLU A 20 13.64 -5.06 -7.14
C GLU A 20 12.77 -3.90 -6.68
N ILE A 21 13.36 -2.70 -6.67
CA ILE A 21 12.64 -1.43 -6.52
C ILE A 21 12.62 -0.73 -7.89
N LEU A 22 11.43 -0.59 -8.46
CA LEU A 22 11.21 0.11 -9.72
C LEU A 22 10.65 1.50 -9.46
N GLY A 23 11.42 2.54 -9.75
CA GLY A 23 11.02 3.93 -9.61
C GLY A 23 10.20 4.43 -10.80
N PHE A 24 9.06 5.07 -10.54
CA PHE A 24 8.29 5.82 -11.53
C PHE A 24 8.36 7.32 -11.21
N GLY A 25 9.29 8.01 -11.86
CA GLY A 25 9.41 9.47 -11.78
C GLY A 25 8.51 10.17 -12.80
N GLY A 26 8.08 11.40 -12.50
CA GLY A 26 7.35 12.25 -13.44
C GLY A 26 6.54 13.35 -12.78
N LEU A 27 6.06 14.30 -13.58
CA LEU A 27 5.26 15.42 -13.11
C LEU A 27 3.87 14.96 -12.63
N VAL A 28 3.26 15.75 -11.75
CA VAL A 28 1.86 15.57 -11.35
C VAL A 28 0.97 15.57 -12.61
N GLY A 29 0.07 14.58 -12.71
CA GLY A 29 -0.79 14.40 -13.89
C GLY A 29 -0.20 13.51 -15.00
N ALA A 30 0.98 12.91 -14.81
CA ALA A 30 1.57 11.95 -15.75
C ALA A 30 0.88 10.57 -15.76
N GLN A 31 -0.26 10.43 -15.12
CA GLN A 31 -1.11 9.22 -15.09
C GLN A 31 -0.46 7.99 -14.42
N ARG A 32 0.51 8.21 -13.54
CA ARG A 32 1.19 7.15 -12.80
C ARG A 32 0.23 6.47 -11.82
N THR A 33 -0.52 7.27 -11.06
CA THR A 33 -1.57 6.80 -10.13
C THR A 33 -2.61 5.97 -10.88
N GLU A 34 -3.10 6.47 -12.03
CA GLU A 34 -4.11 5.78 -12.83
C GLU A 34 -3.62 4.41 -13.34
N LEU A 35 -2.34 4.31 -13.71
CA LEU A 35 -1.72 3.04 -14.08
C LEU A 35 -1.74 2.06 -12.92
N MET A 36 -1.33 2.48 -11.74
CA MET A 36 -1.27 1.61 -10.57
C MET A 36 -2.66 1.23 -10.04
N GLU A 37 -3.62 2.15 -10.10
CA GLU A 37 -5.03 1.85 -9.83
C GLU A 37 -5.60 0.83 -10.82
N GLY A 38 -5.17 0.87 -12.09
CA GLY A 38 -5.51 -0.12 -13.09
C GLY A 38 -4.94 -1.50 -12.77
N ILE A 39 -3.67 -1.57 -12.40
CA ILE A 39 -3.00 -2.82 -11.98
C ILE A 39 -3.66 -3.40 -10.72
N PHE A 40 -4.04 -2.54 -9.78
CA PHE A 40 -4.67 -2.96 -8.53
C PHE A 40 -6.18 -3.27 -8.67
N GLY A 41 -6.79 -2.99 -9.83
CA GLY A 41 -8.21 -3.27 -10.08
C GLY A 41 -9.19 -2.25 -9.49
N ILE A 42 -8.73 -1.05 -9.14
CA ILE A 42 -9.59 0.09 -8.77
C ILE A 42 -10.20 0.69 -10.03
N ARG A 43 -9.40 0.81 -11.10
CA ARG A 43 -9.83 1.27 -12.42
C ARG A 43 -9.99 0.12 -13.39
N GLY A 44 -11.01 0.20 -14.24
CA GLY A 44 -11.14 -0.70 -15.38
C GLY A 44 -10.03 -0.43 -16.41
N VAL A 45 -9.40 -1.50 -16.90
CA VAL A 45 -8.39 -1.47 -17.96
C VAL A 45 -9.02 -2.03 -19.24
N ALA A 46 -8.89 -1.28 -20.35
CA ALA A 46 -9.51 -1.68 -21.63
C ALA A 46 -8.80 -2.90 -22.24
N SER A 47 -7.46 -2.95 -22.16
CA SER A 47 -6.64 -4.06 -22.67
C SER A 47 -5.32 -4.14 -21.90
N GLY A 48 -4.68 -5.30 -21.95
CA GLY A 48 -3.42 -5.56 -21.28
C GLY A 48 -3.45 -6.88 -20.52
N GLU A 49 -2.31 -7.31 -20.05
CA GLU A 49 -2.14 -8.55 -19.33
C GLU A 49 -1.23 -8.33 -18.14
N ILE A 50 -1.58 -8.98 -17.03
CA ILE A 50 -0.77 -8.97 -15.80
C ILE A 50 -0.31 -10.40 -15.56
N TYR A 51 0.98 -10.55 -15.26
CA TYR A 51 1.56 -11.83 -14.91
C TYR A 51 2.18 -11.74 -13.51
N MET A 52 1.78 -12.65 -12.62
CA MET A 52 2.36 -12.82 -11.29
C MET A 52 3.06 -14.18 -11.23
N HIS A 53 4.34 -14.19 -10.88
CA HIS A 53 5.16 -15.41 -10.85
C HIS A 53 5.11 -16.22 -12.17
N GLY A 54 5.13 -15.52 -13.31
CA GLY A 54 5.05 -16.12 -14.64
C GLY A 54 3.67 -16.65 -15.05
N LYS A 55 2.64 -16.47 -14.20
CA LYS A 55 1.27 -16.92 -14.49
C LYS A 55 0.39 -15.72 -14.80
N LYS A 56 -0.36 -15.81 -15.91
CA LYS A 56 -1.37 -14.81 -16.26
C LYS A 56 -2.40 -14.69 -15.15
N THR A 57 -2.54 -13.49 -14.60
CA THR A 57 -3.40 -13.19 -13.47
C THR A 57 -4.48 -12.20 -13.90
N ARG A 58 -5.73 -12.53 -13.63
CA ARG A 58 -6.85 -11.66 -13.97
C ARG A 58 -7.24 -10.84 -12.75
N ILE A 59 -7.08 -9.53 -12.86
CA ILE A 59 -7.45 -8.57 -11.82
C ILE A 59 -8.59 -7.71 -12.35
N LYS A 60 -9.74 -7.79 -11.69
CA LYS A 60 -10.93 -6.98 -11.99
C LYS A 60 -11.30 -6.05 -10.85
N HIS A 61 -10.98 -6.47 -9.63
CA HIS A 61 -11.31 -5.77 -8.40
C HIS A 61 -10.10 -5.80 -7.46
N PRO A 62 -9.99 -4.85 -6.50
CA PRO A 62 -8.90 -4.83 -5.53
C PRO A 62 -8.68 -6.14 -4.78
N ILE A 63 -9.74 -6.87 -4.51
CA ILE A 63 -9.64 -8.18 -3.83
C ILE A 63 -8.87 -9.21 -4.67
N ASP A 64 -8.96 -9.15 -5.99
CA ASP A 64 -8.22 -10.04 -6.89
C ASP A 64 -6.71 -9.73 -6.80
N ALA A 65 -6.36 -8.42 -6.76
CA ALA A 65 -4.98 -7.97 -6.58
C ALA A 65 -4.42 -8.41 -5.23
N MET A 66 -5.19 -8.22 -4.15
CA MET A 66 -4.79 -8.67 -2.81
C MET A 66 -4.57 -10.18 -2.76
N ASN A 67 -5.46 -10.96 -3.38
CA ASN A 67 -5.32 -12.42 -3.45
C ASN A 67 -4.13 -12.86 -4.32
N ALA A 68 -3.73 -12.02 -5.27
CA ALA A 68 -2.53 -12.23 -6.09
C ALA A 68 -1.24 -11.77 -5.40
N GLY A 69 -1.31 -11.28 -4.16
CA GLY A 69 -0.15 -10.82 -3.40
C GLY A 69 0.29 -9.39 -3.73
N ILE A 70 -0.61 -8.54 -4.24
CA ILE A 70 -0.32 -7.13 -4.52
C ILE A 70 -0.89 -6.25 -3.41
N GLY A 71 -0.09 -5.31 -2.91
CA GLY A 71 -0.52 -4.24 -2.01
C GLY A 71 -0.42 -2.87 -2.69
N LEU A 72 -1.27 -1.92 -2.31
CA LEU A 72 -1.25 -0.55 -2.85
C LEU A 72 -1.38 0.49 -1.74
N ILE A 73 -0.40 1.37 -1.65
CA ILE A 73 -0.50 2.61 -0.90
C ILE A 73 -0.80 3.73 -1.88
N THR A 74 -1.90 4.44 -1.65
CA THR A 74 -2.42 5.48 -2.52
C THR A 74 -1.84 6.85 -2.18
N GLU A 75 -1.74 7.75 -3.17
CA GLU A 75 -1.28 9.13 -3.01
C GLU A 75 -2.08 9.91 -1.96
N ASP A 76 -3.42 9.82 -2.02
CA ASP A 76 -4.29 10.49 -1.05
C ASP A 76 -4.42 9.69 0.24
N ARG A 77 -3.42 9.88 1.12
CA ARG A 77 -3.40 9.24 2.43
C ARG A 77 -4.67 9.51 3.25
N ARG A 78 -5.16 10.75 3.26
CA ARG A 78 -6.28 11.14 4.13
C ARG A 78 -7.63 10.74 3.58
N GLY A 79 -7.83 10.82 2.27
CA GLY A 79 -9.09 10.45 1.64
C GLY A 79 -9.26 8.94 1.47
N ASN A 80 -8.18 8.26 1.02
CA ASN A 80 -8.25 6.86 0.61
C ASN A 80 -7.38 5.93 1.45
N GLY A 81 -6.36 6.47 2.14
CA GLY A 81 -5.37 5.65 2.85
C GLY A 81 -5.79 5.27 4.26
N ILE A 82 -6.44 6.16 5.03
CA ILE A 82 -6.77 5.95 6.45
C ILE A 82 -8.27 5.97 6.71
N PHE A 83 -8.69 5.22 7.73
CA PHE A 83 -10.02 5.37 8.34
C PHE A 83 -9.88 6.33 9.53
N GLY A 84 -9.99 7.63 9.28
CA GLY A 84 -9.64 8.69 10.23
C GLY A 84 -10.37 8.63 11.56
N CYS A 85 -11.61 8.15 11.58
CA CYS A 85 -12.44 7.98 12.79
C CYS A 85 -12.14 6.68 13.57
N LEU A 86 -11.27 5.80 13.04
CA LEU A 86 -10.96 4.53 13.67
C LEU A 86 -9.61 4.56 14.39
N SER A 87 -9.42 3.59 15.28
CA SER A 87 -8.18 3.40 16.02
C SER A 87 -7.03 2.95 15.11
N ILE A 88 -5.79 3.09 15.59
CA ILE A 88 -4.61 2.52 14.93
C ILE A 88 -4.78 1.01 14.76
N LYS A 89 -5.27 0.33 15.82
CA LYS A 89 -5.55 -1.10 15.77
C LYS A 89 -6.45 -1.48 14.58
N ASP A 90 -7.56 -0.76 14.41
CA ASP A 90 -8.51 -1.07 13.36
C ASP A 90 -7.92 -0.72 11.98
N ASN A 91 -7.18 0.38 11.89
CA ASN A 91 -6.50 0.75 10.66
C ASN A 91 -5.43 -0.26 10.23
N VAL A 92 -4.66 -0.82 11.15
CA VAL A 92 -3.65 -1.85 10.85
C VAL A 92 -4.31 -3.20 10.55
N GLY A 93 -5.31 -3.60 11.36
CA GLY A 93 -5.86 -4.95 11.35
C GLY A 93 -6.90 -5.24 10.28
N VAL A 94 -7.57 -4.21 9.74
CA VAL A 94 -8.77 -4.37 8.88
C VAL A 94 -8.55 -5.30 7.69
N SER A 95 -7.38 -5.24 7.05
CA SER A 95 -7.06 -6.05 5.86
C SER A 95 -6.89 -7.55 6.15
N VAL A 96 -6.77 -7.93 7.42
CA VAL A 96 -6.50 -9.31 7.84
C VAL A 96 -7.51 -9.85 8.87
N TYR A 97 -8.55 -9.12 9.20
CA TYR A 97 -9.55 -9.58 10.18
C TYR A 97 -10.14 -10.94 9.85
N ASN A 98 -10.36 -11.21 8.56
CA ASN A 98 -10.85 -12.51 8.09
C ASN A 98 -9.91 -13.68 8.47
N LYS A 99 -8.59 -13.46 8.58
CA LYS A 99 -7.60 -14.46 8.99
C LYS A 99 -7.64 -14.78 10.49
N PHE A 100 -8.32 -13.94 11.28
CA PHE A 100 -8.39 -14.04 12.74
C PHE A 100 -9.80 -14.32 13.24
N LEU A 101 -10.64 -14.94 12.41
CA LEU A 101 -11.97 -15.38 12.82
C LEU A 101 -11.89 -16.75 13.53
N LYS A 102 -12.45 -16.82 14.75
CA LYS A 102 -12.73 -18.07 15.46
C LYS A 102 -14.12 -18.56 15.05
N ALA A 103 -14.25 -19.86 14.79
CA ALA A 103 -15.50 -20.48 14.33
C ALA A 103 -16.16 -19.75 13.12
N GLY A 104 -15.36 -18.99 12.33
CA GLY A 104 -15.82 -18.31 11.13
C GLY A 104 -16.53 -16.96 11.33
N PHE A 105 -16.85 -16.55 12.56
CA PHE A 105 -17.63 -15.33 12.81
C PHE A 105 -17.22 -14.50 14.04
N VAL A 106 -16.35 -14.99 14.92
CA VAL A 106 -15.89 -14.26 16.12
C VAL A 106 -14.44 -13.83 15.94
N LEU A 107 -14.14 -12.55 16.05
CA LEU A 107 -12.77 -12.03 15.96
C LEU A 107 -11.93 -12.46 17.16
N ASP A 108 -10.74 -13.00 16.90
CA ASP A 108 -9.73 -13.26 17.92
C ASP A 108 -8.99 -11.97 18.30
N HIS A 109 -9.59 -11.18 19.17
CA HIS A 109 -9.01 -9.91 19.60
C HIS A 109 -7.62 -10.06 20.22
N LYS A 110 -7.29 -11.19 20.85
CA LYS A 110 -5.96 -11.40 21.41
C LYS A 110 -4.91 -11.51 20.33
N LYS A 111 -5.18 -12.31 19.28
CA LYS A 111 -4.25 -12.42 18.13
C LYS A 111 -4.15 -11.11 17.35
N ILE A 112 -5.27 -10.41 17.12
CA ILE A 112 -5.26 -9.11 16.44
C ILE A 112 -4.43 -8.11 17.23
N ASN A 113 -4.61 -8.02 18.55
CA ASN A 113 -3.82 -7.11 19.37
C ASN A 113 -2.32 -7.43 19.27
N GLN A 114 -1.95 -8.71 19.27
CA GLN A 114 -0.55 -9.13 19.15
C GLN A 114 0.06 -8.68 17.83
N VAL A 115 -0.57 -8.99 16.68
CA VAL A 115 0.00 -8.63 15.38
C VAL A 115 0.05 -7.13 15.14
N VAL A 116 -0.90 -6.37 15.73
CA VAL A 116 -0.90 -4.92 15.68
C VAL A 116 0.24 -4.35 16.53
N ASP A 117 0.44 -4.86 17.74
CA ASP A 117 1.52 -4.45 18.64
C ASP A 117 2.90 -4.72 18.00
N ASP A 118 3.05 -5.90 17.38
CA ASP A 118 4.26 -6.26 16.63
C ASP A 118 4.50 -5.31 15.45
N SER A 119 3.44 -4.92 14.72
CA SER A 119 3.53 -3.95 13.63
C SER A 119 3.94 -2.56 14.13
N ILE A 120 3.36 -2.10 15.25
CA ILE A 120 3.72 -0.81 15.88
C ILE A 120 5.20 -0.79 16.24
N LYS A 121 5.70 -1.86 16.84
CA LYS A 121 7.12 -1.98 17.22
C LYS A 121 8.02 -2.07 15.99
N LYS A 122 7.71 -2.96 15.05
CA LYS A 122 8.52 -3.17 13.83
C LYS A 122 8.67 -1.91 13.00
N LEU A 123 7.62 -1.11 12.88
CA LEU A 123 7.60 0.13 12.09
C LEU A 123 7.94 1.38 12.93
N SER A 124 8.24 1.20 14.22
CA SER A 124 8.52 2.31 15.14
C SER A 124 7.44 3.40 15.07
N ILE A 125 6.15 3.00 15.11
CA ILE A 125 5.03 3.93 15.09
C ILE A 125 4.94 4.64 16.44
N LYS A 126 5.10 5.96 16.44
CA LYS A 126 5.04 6.77 17.67
C LYS A 126 3.57 6.98 18.04
N THR A 127 3.11 6.26 19.05
CA THR A 127 1.74 6.35 19.58
C THR A 127 1.72 5.99 21.08
N PRO A 128 0.84 6.60 21.88
CA PRO A 128 0.66 6.22 23.28
C PRO A 128 -0.07 4.85 23.42
N SER A 129 -0.87 4.47 22.44
CA SER A 129 -1.66 3.24 22.48
C SER A 129 -2.17 2.86 21.10
N MET A 130 -2.34 1.55 20.82
CA MET A 130 -3.01 1.06 19.63
C MET A 130 -4.49 1.47 19.55
N LYS A 131 -5.09 1.94 20.65
CA LYS A 131 -6.48 2.43 20.71
C LYS A 131 -6.59 3.89 20.32
N GLU A 132 -5.48 4.61 20.16
CA GLU A 132 -5.46 6.00 19.73
C GLU A 132 -6.08 6.14 18.33
N HIS A 133 -6.81 7.23 18.09
CA HIS A 133 -7.34 7.54 16.78
C HIS A 133 -6.21 7.88 15.81
N ILE A 134 -6.23 7.29 14.61
CA ILE A 134 -5.18 7.53 13.62
C ILE A 134 -5.09 9.00 13.21
N ALA A 135 -6.18 9.73 13.26
CA ALA A 135 -6.22 11.17 12.94
C ALA A 135 -5.32 12.02 13.84
N ASN A 136 -5.05 11.56 15.08
CA ASN A 136 -4.21 12.26 16.05
C ASN A 136 -2.70 12.04 15.81
N LEU A 137 -2.33 11.15 14.91
CA LEU A 137 -0.93 10.90 14.57
C LEU A 137 -0.39 11.93 13.57
N SER A 138 0.94 12.16 13.63
CA SER A 138 1.65 12.88 12.56
C SER A 138 1.51 12.16 11.21
N GLY A 139 1.66 12.90 10.11
CA GLY A 139 1.55 12.34 8.76
C GLY A 139 2.45 11.13 8.54
N GLY A 140 3.68 11.18 9.01
CA GLY A 140 4.62 10.07 8.89
C GLY A 140 4.20 8.83 9.70
N ASN A 141 3.64 8.99 10.90
CA ASN A 141 3.12 7.86 11.67
C ASN A 141 1.84 7.28 11.04
N GLN A 142 0.97 8.12 10.45
CA GLN A 142 -0.17 7.65 9.65
C GLN A 142 0.31 6.78 8.48
N GLN A 143 1.36 7.21 7.77
CA GLN A 143 1.94 6.46 6.65
C GLN A 143 2.49 5.10 7.09
N LYS A 144 3.18 5.06 8.23
CA LYS A 144 3.66 3.80 8.83
C LYS A 144 2.50 2.86 9.22
N VAL A 145 1.37 3.39 9.68
CA VAL A 145 0.17 2.60 9.96
C VAL A 145 -0.38 1.97 8.68
N ILE A 146 -0.44 2.72 7.57
CA ILE A 146 -0.88 2.19 6.27
C ILE A 146 0.09 1.12 5.76
N LEU A 147 1.40 1.35 5.86
CA LEU A 147 2.42 0.34 5.55
C LEU A 147 2.20 -0.93 6.38
N GLY A 148 2.01 -0.80 7.69
CA GLY A 148 1.73 -1.92 8.59
C GLY A 148 0.51 -2.73 8.17
N ARG A 149 -0.58 -2.06 7.76
CA ARG A 149 -1.78 -2.70 7.21
C ARG A 149 -1.45 -3.61 6.03
N TRP A 150 -0.70 -3.08 5.07
CA TRP A 150 -0.37 -3.85 3.86
C TRP A 150 0.63 -4.96 4.15
N LEU A 151 1.64 -4.72 4.97
CA LEU A 151 2.62 -5.75 5.34
C LEU A 151 1.98 -6.95 6.07
N LEU A 152 0.89 -6.76 6.81
CA LEU A 152 0.14 -7.87 7.42
C LEU A 152 -0.55 -8.77 6.39
N THR A 153 -0.81 -8.29 5.18
CA THR A 153 -1.34 -9.14 4.10
C THR A 153 -0.27 -10.06 3.51
N ASN A 154 1.02 -9.79 3.81
CA ASN A 154 2.20 -10.47 3.29
C ASN A 154 2.26 -10.41 1.76
N PRO A 155 2.33 -9.21 1.16
CA PRO A 155 2.34 -9.07 -0.28
C PRO A 155 3.69 -9.49 -0.88
N ASP A 156 3.67 -10.03 -2.09
CA ASP A 156 4.87 -10.27 -2.91
C ASP A 156 5.30 -9.01 -3.66
N TYR A 157 4.32 -8.15 -3.95
CA TYR A 157 4.50 -6.89 -4.67
C TYR A 157 3.78 -5.75 -3.96
N LEU A 158 4.51 -4.67 -3.68
CA LEU A 158 3.98 -3.47 -3.01
C LEU A 158 4.12 -2.25 -3.91
N ILE A 159 3.01 -1.60 -4.20
CA ILE A 159 2.93 -0.34 -4.93
C ILE A 159 2.85 0.80 -3.92
N LEU A 160 3.78 1.75 -4.01
CA LEU A 160 3.88 2.92 -3.16
C LEU A 160 3.68 4.17 -4.01
N ASP A 161 2.50 4.77 -3.96
CA ASP A 161 2.19 5.98 -4.70
C ASP A 161 2.37 7.20 -3.80
N GLU A 162 3.41 8.00 -4.08
CA GLU A 162 3.83 9.19 -3.32
C GLU A 162 3.92 8.93 -1.79
N PRO A 163 4.60 7.86 -1.34
CA PRO A 163 4.52 7.41 0.05
C PRO A 163 5.14 8.40 1.05
N THR A 164 5.94 9.32 0.57
CA THR A 164 6.69 10.30 1.35
C THR A 164 6.11 11.72 1.27
N ARG A 165 5.06 11.90 0.48
CA ARG A 165 4.45 13.21 0.26
C ARG A 165 3.83 13.79 1.53
N GLY A 166 4.23 15.03 1.86
CA GLY A 166 3.68 15.77 2.99
C GLY A 166 4.05 15.20 4.36
N ILE A 167 5.21 14.54 4.47
CA ILE A 167 5.80 14.10 5.73
C ILE A 167 7.16 14.78 5.94
N ASP A 168 7.63 14.77 7.18
CA ASP A 168 8.91 15.38 7.54
C ASP A 168 10.12 14.56 7.02
N ILE A 169 11.26 15.22 6.82
CA ILE A 169 12.48 14.64 6.23
C ILE A 169 12.97 13.42 7.03
N GLY A 170 12.91 13.48 8.37
CA GLY A 170 13.34 12.36 9.21
C GLY A 170 12.50 11.11 8.95
N THR A 171 11.19 11.26 8.88
CA THR A 171 10.27 10.15 8.59
C THR A 171 10.37 9.68 7.14
N LYS A 172 10.64 10.58 6.16
CA LYS A 172 10.97 10.18 4.78
C LYS A 172 12.10 9.16 4.75
N THR A 173 13.22 9.50 5.37
CA THR A 173 14.39 8.63 5.45
C THR A 173 14.08 7.28 6.11
N GLU A 174 13.24 7.27 7.15
CA GLU A 174 12.82 6.03 7.80
C GLU A 174 11.99 5.14 6.85
N ILE A 175 11.08 5.73 6.06
CA ILE A 175 10.26 5.00 5.09
C ILE A 175 11.12 4.49 3.94
N GLN A 176 12.05 5.28 3.42
CA GLN A 176 12.98 4.86 2.36
C GLN A 176 13.83 3.66 2.82
N LYS A 177 14.40 3.72 4.03
CA LYS A 177 15.12 2.57 4.61
C LYS A 177 14.25 1.34 4.73
N LEU A 178 13.01 1.50 5.21
CA LEU A 178 12.08 0.38 5.29
C LEU A 178 11.81 -0.24 3.92
N VAL A 179 11.66 0.57 2.88
CA VAL A 179 11.46 0.08 1.50
C VAL A 179 12.67 -0.72 1.02
N LEU A 180 13.88 -0.24 1.28
CA LEU A 180 15.12 -0.98 0.98
C LEU A 180 15.17 -2.32 1.73
N ASP A 181 14.89 -2.32 3.03
CA ASP A 181 14.87 -3.53 3.86
C ASP A 181 13.82 -4.55 3.36
N LEU A 182 12.67 -4.09 2.87
CA LEU A 182 11.64 -4.96 2.30
C LEU A 182 12.09 -5.57 0.97
N ALA A 183 12.74 -4.79 0.12
CA ALA A 183 13.29 -5.28 -1.14
C ALA A 183 14.40 -6.30 -0.89
N ASP A 184 15.31 -6.07 0.05
CA ASP A 184 16.36 -7.01 0.46
C ASP A 184 15.78 -8.33 0.98
N GLN A 185 14.59 -8.29 1.62
CA GLN A 185 13.84 -9.48 2.02
C GLN A 185 13.13 -10.17 0.85
N GLY A 186 13.24 -9.62 -0.36
CA GLY A 186 12.71 -10.20 -1.59
C GLY A 186 11.33 -9.70 -1.99
N MET A 187 10.80 -8.63 -1.39
CA MET A 187 9.57 -7.99 -1.85
C MET A 187 9.87 -7.18 -3.12
N ALA A 188 9.03 -7.31 -4.14
CA ALA A 188 9.07 -6.43 -5.30
C ALA A 188 8.36 -5.11 -4.95
N VAL A 189 8.95 -3.96 -5.29
CA VAL A 189 8.39 -2.65 -4.94
C VAL A 189 8.34 -1.73 -6.14
N THR A 190 7.21 -1.11 -6.40
CA THR A 190 7.12 0.09 -7.25
C THR A 190 7.05 1.31 -6.36
N PHE A 191 7.97 2.25 -6.59
CA PHE A 191 8.03 3.52 -5.85
C PHE A 191 7.75 4.66 -6.81
N ILE A 192 6.65 5.37 -6.59
CA ILE A 192 6.24 6.52 -7.41
C ILE A 192 6.55 7.78 -6.64
N SER A 193 7.30 8.69 -7.25
CA SER A 193 7.58 10.00 -6.68
C SER A 193 7.55 11.10 -7.74
N SER A 194 7.03 12.25 -7.33
CA SER A 194 7.17 13.52 -8.07
C SER A 194 8.45 14.28 -7.71
N GLU A 195 9.15 13.86 -6.67
CA GLU A 195 10.43 14.42 -6.22
C GLU A 195 11.58 13.61 -6.82
N VAL A 196 12.46 14.28 -7.57
CA VAL A 196 13.56 13.63 -8.34
C VAL A 196 14.67 13.11 -7.41
N GLU A 197 14.73 13.61 -6.19
CA GLU A 197 15.78 13.26 -5.20
C GLU A 197 15.40 12.05 -4.31
N GLU A 198 14.26 11.44 -4.55
CA GLU A 198 13.80 10.24 -3.84
C GLU A 198 14.16 8.96 -4.60
#